data_8a1ea44cf402cef5b2ddaffd306f57a9
#
_entry.id   8a1ea44cf402cef5b2ddaffd306f57a9
#
_cell.length_a   1.000
_cell.length_b   1.000
_cell.length_c   1.000
_cell.angle_alpha   90.00
_cell.angle_beta   90.00
_cell.angle_gamma   90.00
#
_symmetry.space_group_name_H-M   'P 1'
#
loop_
_entity.id
_entity.type
_entity.pdbx_description
1 polymer ?
#
loop_
_entity_poly.entity_id
_entity_poly.type
_entity_poly.pdbx_seq_one_letter_code
_entity_poly.pdbx_strand_id
1 'polypeptide(L)'
;VSFNFEKIVEAIHKAMLAANEGSHDDAVLVAHQIAGELARIAKKHKNLLPTVESIQDDVERALMFNDFAATAKAYILYRDKRAQMRTEEAAIPAAVRAKIKESSKYFDTAYQEFIFYQFYSRWSDELGRRETWEEAIDRFMDFMRERLGNKLTDKEYAEVRQAILNRDVCPSMRLLWGSGKATRATDVTAYNCAYIAPTSWRDLSEIMYVSMCGAGVGFAVEPLV
;
A
#
# COMPACT_ATOMS: atom_id res chain seq x y z
N VAL A 1 27.40 2.37 -9.86
CA VAL A 1 26.42 2.28 -10.97
C VAL A 1 27.10 2.88 -12.19
N SER A 2 27.09 2.18 -13.33
CA SER A 2 27.63 2.71 -14.58
C SER A 2 26.80 3.91 -15.05
N PHE A 3 27.49 4.92 -15.61
CA PHE A 3 26.84 6.07 -16.24
C PHE A 3 25.96 5.58 -17.40
N ASN A 4 24.71 6.05 -17.42
CA ASN A 4 23.74 5.68 -18.46
C ASN A 4 23.09 6.96 -19.00
N PHE A 5 23.48 7.33 -20.22
CA PHE A 5 23.01 8.53 -20.91
C PHE A 5 21.50 8.50 -21.16
N GLU A 6 20.94 7.38 -21.60
CA GLU A 6 19.53 7.19 -21.91
C GLU A 6 18.63 7.54 -20.70
N LYS A 7 19.05 7.16 -19.49
CA LYS A 7 18.30 7.49 -18.27
C LYS A 7 18.23 8.97 -17.99
N ILE A 8 19.25 9.74 -18.36
CA ILE A 8 19.25 11.21 -18.22
C ILE A 8 18.24 11.79 -19.21
N VAL A 9 18.32 11.36 -20.49
CA VAL A 9 17.38 11.79 -21.53
C VAL A 9 15.94 11.50 -21.14
N GLU A 10 15.64 10.26 -20.70
CA GLU A 10 14.30 9.89 -20.27
C GLU A 10 13.77 10.72 -19.09
N ALA A 11 14.64 10.99 -18.11
CA ALA A 11 14.25 11.77 -16.94
C ALA A 11 13.93 13.23 -17.31
N ILE A 12 14.74 13.85 -18.16
CA ILE A 12 14.51 15.19 -18.68
C ILE A 12 13.25 15.22 -19.53
N HIS A 13 13.09 14.29 -20.47
CA HIS A 13 11.93 14.24 -21.36
C HIS A 13 10.61 14.06 -20.58
N LYS A 14 10.58 13.20 -19.56
CA LYS A 14 9.42 13.06 -18.68
C LYS A 14 9.06 14.35 -17.94
N ALA A 15 10.08 15.12 -17.51
CA ALA A 15 9.86 16.41 -16.89
C ALA A 15 9.33 17.45 -17.88
N MET A 16 9.84 17.45 -19.12
CA MET A 16 9.36 18.29 -20.22
C MET A 16 7.89 18.01 -20.55
N LEU A 17 7.52 16.74 -20.67
CA LEU A 17 6.12 16.34 -20.87
C LEU A 17 5.22 16.80 -19.72
N ALA A 18 5.67 16.66 -18.48
CA ALA A 18 4.91 17.07 -17.30
C ALA A 18 4.74 18.59 -17.20
N ALA A 19 5.72 19.35 -17.70
CA ALA A 19 5.69 20.82 -17.74
C ALA A 19 5.04 21.38 -19.01
N ASN A 20 4.74 20.53 -19.99
CA ASN A 20 4.31 20.93 -21.35
C ASN A 20 5.26 21.94 -21.99
N GLU A 21 6.57 21.71 -21.83
CA GLU A 21 7.66 22.58 -22.27
C GLU A 21 8.79 21.75 -22.87
N GLY A 22 9.28 22.11 -24.07
CA GLY A 22 10.35 21.38 -24.76
C GLY A 22 9.90 20.11 -25.48
N SER A 23 10.85 19.47 -26.13
CA SER A 23 10.67 18.26 -26.94
C SER A 23 11.65 17.15 -26.53
N HIS A 24 11.51 15.96 -27.12
CA HIS A 24 12.49 14.88 -26.93
C HIS A 24 13.89 15.31 -27.44
N ASP A 25 13.97 16.04 -28.54
CA ASP A 25 15.23 16.50 -29.10
C ASP A 25 15.93 17.52 -28.18
N ASP A 26 15.16 18.38 -27.53
CA ASP A 26 15.67 19.29 -26.50
C ASP A 26 16.21 18.51 -25.28
N ALA A 27 15.52 17.45 -24.86
CA ALA A 27 16.00 16.58 -23.79
C ALA A 27 17.34 15.90 -24.13
N VAL A 28 17.50 15.45 -25.38
CA VAL A 28 18.75 14.87 -25.88
C VAL A 28 19.87 15.92 -25.92
N LEU A 29 19.57 17.14 -26.36
CA LEU A 29 20.53 18.25 -26.42
C LEU A 29 21.03 18.61 -25.01
N VAL A 30 20.14 18.78 -24.04
CA VAL A 30 20.51 19.07 -22.65
C VAL A 30 21.32 17.92 -22.04
N ALA A 31 20.95 16.67 -22.31
CA ALA A 31 21.70 15.50 -21.84
C ALA A 31 23.11 15.42 -22.42
N HIS A 32 23.31 15.78 -23.70
CA HIS A 32 24.63 15.88 -24.33
C HIS A 32 25.48 16.96 -23.69
N GLN A 33 24.91 18.10 -23.36
CA GLN A 33 25.61 19.18 -22.66
C GLN A 33 26.15 18.70 -21.31
N ILE A 34 25.30 18.03 -20.52
CA ILE A 34 25.67 17.44 -19.22
C ILE A 34 26.78 16.40 -19.38
N ALA A 35 26.63 15.47 -20.34
CA ALA A 35 27.64 14.45 -20.60
C ALA A 35 28.99 15.07 -20.99
N GLY A 36 28.97 16.14 -21.77
CA GLY A 36 30.17 16.91 -22.15
C GLY A 36 30.88 17.55 -20.95
N GLU A 37 30.12 18.14 -20.03
CA GLU A 37 30.66 18.72 -18.79
C GLU A 37 31.26 17.64 -17.88
N LEU A 38 30.55 16.54 -17.68
CA LEU A 38 31.05 15.40 -16.90
C LEU A 38 32.33 14.82 -17.48
N ALA A 39 32.41 14.68 -18.81
CA ALA A 39 33.63 14.23 -19.49
C ALA A 39 34.81 15.21 -19.29
N ARG A 40 34.54 16.52 -19.29
CA ARG A 40 35.55 17.56 -19.02
C ARG A 40 36.04 17.48 -17.58
N ILE A 41 35.15 17.30 -16.62
CA ILE A 41 35.48 17.17 -15.19
C ILE A 41 36.31 15.89 -14.97
N ALA A 42 35.91 14.76 -15.56
CA ALA A 42 36.64 13.50 -15.46
C ALA A 42 38.04 13.56 -16.04
N LYS A 43 38.29 14.32 -17.12
CA LYS A 43 39.61 14.55 -17.67
C LYS A 43 40.50 15.39 -16.74
N LYS A 44 39.92 16.37 -16.04
CA LYS A 44 40.65 17.26 -15.14
C LYS A 44 40.93 16.61 -13.79
N HIS A 45 40.04 15.76 -13.31
CA HIS A 45 40.09 15.13 -11.99
C HIS A 45 39.91 13.61 -12.11
N LYS A 46 41.01 12.88 -12.39
CA LYS A 46 41.00 11.42 -12.67
C LYS A 46 40.37 10.53 -11.60
N ASN A 47 40.20 11.02 -10.36
CA ASN A 47 39.68 10.26 -9.23
C ASN A 47 38.27 10.74 -8.79
N LEU A 48 37.66 11.70 -9.47
CA LEU A 48 36.35 12.22 -9.12
C LEU A 48 35.27 11.44 -9.89
N LEU A 49 34.57 10.57 -9.18
CA LEU A 49 33.39 9.90 -9.72
C LEU A 49 32.16 10.73 -9.34
N PRO A 50 31.37 11.22 -10.33
CA PRO A 50 30.17 11.97 -10.03
C PRO A 50 29.16 11.08 -9.30
N THR A 51 28.53 11.61 -8.26
CA THR A 51 27.42 10.95 -7.57
C THR A 51 26.14 11.13 -8.38
N VAL A 52 25.11 10.32 -8.08
CA VAL A 52 23.79 10.48 -8.71
C VAL A 52 23.22 11.85 -8.40
N GLU A 53 23.40 12.32 -7.17
CA GLU A 53 22.95 13.63 -6.70
C GLU A 53 23.63 14.75 -7.48
N SER A 54 24.97 14.69 -7.70
CA SER A 54 25.67 15.72 -8.46
C SER A 54 25.23 15.78 -9.92
N ILE A 55 24.93 14.62 -10.53
CA ILE A 55 24.40 14.57 -11.91
C ILE A 55 23.01 15.21 -11.96
N GLN A 56 22.16 14.97 -10.95
CA GLN A 56 20.84 15.56 -10.86
C GLN A 56 20.91 17.09 -10.69
N ASP A 57 21.86 17.59 -9.89
CA ASP A 57 22.10 19.03 -9.74
C ASP A 57 22.61 19.65 -11.06
N ASP A 58 23.40 18.91 -11.85
CA ASP A 58 23.84 19.35 -13.19
C ASP A 58 22.65 19.40 -14.17
N VAL A 59 21.70 18.45 -14.09
CA VAL A 59 20.46 18.47 -14.88
C VAL A 59 19.63 19.71 -14.55
N GLU A 60 19.43 20.02 -13.28
CA GLU A 60 18.67 21.20 -12.85
C GLU A 60 19.30 22.49 -13.37
N ARG A 61 20.62 22.61 -13.23
CA ARG A 61 21.36 23.78 -13.74
C ARG A 61 21.29 23.91 -15.26
N ALA A 62 21.44 22.81 -15.99
CA ALA A 62 21.38 22.80 -17.43
C ALA A 62 19.99 23.17 -17.96
N LEU A 63 18.93 22.69 -17.33
CA LEU A 63 17.56 23.07 -17.66
C LEU A 63 17.30 24.56 -17.45
N MET A 64 17.74 25.13 -16.32
CA MET A 64 17.64 26.56 -16.05
C MET A 64 18.45 27.40 -17.03
N PHE A 65 19.67 26.95 -17.39
CA PHE A 65 20.53 27.65 -18.32
C PHE A 65 19.99 27.68 -19.76
N ASN A 66 19.22 26.66 -20.15
CA ASN A 66 18.57 26.59 -21.46
C ASN A 66 17.14 27.15 -21.46
N ASP A 67 16.76 27.95 -20.47
CA ASP A 67 15.45 28.61 -20.32
C ASP A 67 14.26 27.64 -20.17
N PHE A 68 14.47 26.39 -19.82
CA PHE A 68 13.42 25.41 -19.49
C PHE A 68 13.02 25.50 -18.01
N ALA A 69 12.52 26.66 -17.59
CA ALA A 69 12.26 26.93 -16.19
C ALA A 69 11.10 26.09 -15.60
N ALA A 70 10.02 25.87 -16.37
CA ALA A 70 8.89 25.05 -15.94
C ALA A 70 9.31 23.57 -15.83
N THR A 71 10.11 23.09 -16.77
CA THR A 71 10.71 21.74 -16.76
C THR A 71 11.65 21.56 -15.57
N ALA A 72 12.51 22.52 -15.28
CA ALA A 72 13.39 22.49 -14.11
C ALA A 72 12.60 22.36 -12.81
N LYS A 73 11.53 23.14 -12.65
CA LYS A 73 10.62 23.07 -11.51
C LYS A 73 9.97 21.68 -11.40
N ALA A 74 9.44 21.14 -12.49
CA ALA A 74 8.83 19.81 -12.52
C ALA A 74 9.82 18.73 -12.13
N TYR A 75 11.06 18.82 -12.63
CA TYR A 75 12.15 17.89 -12.32
C TYR A 75 12.53 17.92 -10.83
N ILE A 76 12.71 19.11 -10.24
CA ILE A 76 13.03 19.28 -8.81
C ILE A 76 11.93 18.69 -7.93
N LEU A 77 10.67 19.01 -8.21
CA LEU A 77 9.53 18.49 -7.43
C LEU A 77 9.42 16.96 -7.53
N TYR A 78 9.66 16.40 -8.72
CA TYR A 78 9.67 14.95 -8.91
C TYR A 78 10.83 14.28 -8.13
N ARG A 79 12.03 14.87 -8.19
CA ARG A 79 13.22 14.43 -7.45
C ARG A 79 12.97 14.40 -5.94
N ASP A 80 12.41 15.49 -5.39
CA ASP A 80 12.08 15.61 -3.97
C ASP A 80 11.07 14.55 -3.54
N LYS A 81 9.98 14.41 -4.27
CA LYS A 81 8.97 13.36 -4.02
C LYS A 81 9.58 11.96 -4.03
N ARG A 82 10.46 11.65 -4.98
CA ARG A 82 11.17 10.36 -5.05
C ARG A 82 12.15 10.16 -3.90
N ALA A 83 12.78 11.21 -3.42
CA ALA A 83 13.68 11.15 -2.24
C ALA A 83 12.87 10.87 -0.97
N GLN A 84 11.73 11.54 -0.77
CA GLN A 84 10.81 11.29 0.33
C GLN A 84 10.30 9.85 0.32
N MET A 85 9.80 9.35 -0.82
CA MET A 85 9.36 7.96 -0.95
C MET A 85 10.45 6.95 -0.60
N ARG A 86 11.70 7.16 -1.05
CA ARG A 86 12.84 6.29 -0.70
C ARG A 86 13.14 6.31 0.80
N THR A 87 13.01 7.46 1.45
CA THR A 87 13.21 7.58 2.90
C THR A 87 12.13 6.85 3.67
N GLU A 88 10.89 6.98 3.26
CA GLU A 88 9.75 6.27 3.85
C GLU A 88 9.89 4.75 3.65
N GLU A 89 10.22 4.30 2.44
CA GLU A 89 10.48 2.89 2.14
C GLU A 89 11.68 2.33 2.94
N ALA A 90 12.72 3.13 3.15
CA ALA A 90 13.89 2.72 3.93
C ALA A 90 13.57 2.58 5.42
N ALA A 91 12.57 3.29 5.93
CA ALA A 91 12.11 3.18 7.31
C ALA A 91 11.44 1.82 7.60
N ILE A 92 10.92 1.13 6.57
CA ILE A 92 10.32 -0.20 6.73
C ILE A 92 11.41 -1.27 6.70
N PRO A 93 11.50 -2.17 7.71
CA PRO A 93 12.48 -3.25 7.70
C PRO A 93 12.43 -4.10 6.43
N ALA A 94 13.58 -4.50 5.89
CA ALA A 94 13.67 -5.22 4.62
C ALA A 94 12.86 -6.54 4.63
N ALA A 95 12.83 -7.25 5.75
CA ALA A 95 12.03 -8.47 5.91
C ALA A 95 10.52 -8.20 5.78
N VAL A 96 10.04 -7.08 6.33
CA VAL A 96 8.63 -6.68 6.22
C VAL A 96 8.28 -6.31 4.79
N ARG A 97 9.15 -5.54 4.10
CA ARG A 97 8.97 -5.22 2.66
C ARG A 97 8.92 -6.46 1.78
N ALA A 98 9.79 -7.44 2.04
CA ALA A 98 9.80 -8.70 1.30
C ALA A 98 8.47 -9.45 1.47
N LYS A 99 7.93 -9.50 2.68
CA LYS A 99 6.64 -10.15 2.97
C LYS A 99 5.45 -9.42 2.34
N ILE A 100 5.41 -8.10 2.39
CA ILE A 100 4.38 -7.31 1.71
C ILE A 100 4.44 -7.57 0.19
N LYS A 101 5.64 -7.55 -0.40
CA LYS A 101 5.82 -7.82 -1.83
C LYS A 101 5.40 -9.25 -2.22
N GLU A 102 5.66 -10.24 -1.38
CA GLU A 102 5.19 -11.61 -1.59
C GLU A 102 3.66 -11.70 -1.57
N SER A 103 3.02 -10.97 -0.66
CA SER A 103 1.56 -10.90 -0.56
C SER A 103 0.91 -10.12 -1.71
N SER A 104 1.61 -9.17 -2.32
CA SER A 104 1.09 -8.34 -3.42
C SER A 104 0.68 -9.16 -4.66
N LYS A 105 1.22 -10.37 -4.84
CA LYS A 105 0.83 -11.29 -5.93
C LYS A 105 -0.66 -11.66 -5.94
N TYR A 106 -1.34 -11.53 -4.80
CA TYR A 106 -2.77 -11.82 -4.67
C TYR A 106 -3.67 -10.67 -5.08
N PHE A 107 -3.14 -9.50 -5.37
CA PHE A 107 -3.91 -8.31 -5.70
C PHE A 107 -3.62 -7.84 -7.13
N ASP A 108 -4.68 -7.60 -7.91
CA ASP A 108 -4.54 -7.16 -9.31
C ASP A 108 -4.19 -5.66 -9.39
N THR A 109 -4.55 -4.91 -8.34
CA THR A 109 -4.35 -3.46 -8.29
C THR A 109 -3.85 -3.01 -6.92
N ALA A 110 -3.09 -1.92 -6.90
CA ALA A 110 -2.66 -1.29 -5.65
C ALA A 110 -3.83 -0.85 -4.76
N TYR A 111 -5.00 -0.56 -5.36
CA TYR A 111 -6.21 -0.20 -4.61
C TYR A 111 -6.77 -1.40 -3.83
N GLN A 112 -6.80 -2.59 -4.41
CA GLN A 112 -7.23 -3.81 -3.72
C GLN A 112 -6.29 -4.11 -2.54
N GLU A 113 -4.98 -3.99 -2.74
CA GLU A 113 -3.99 -4.17 -1.70
C GLU A 113 -4.18 -3.15 -0.56
N PHE A 114 -4.39 -1.87 -0.89
CA PHE A 114 -4.70 -0.83 0.09
C PHE A 114 -5.94 -1.16 0.92
N ILE A 115 -7.05 -1.57 0.28
CA ILE A 115 -8.30 -1.96 0.96
C ILE A 115 -8.05 -3.13 1.91
N PHE A 116 -7.26 -4.12 1.49
CA PHE A 116 -6.92 -5.24 2.37
C PHE A 116 -6.18 -4.77 3.63
N TYR A 117 -5.11 -4.02 3.49
CA TYR A 117 -4.34 -3.54 4.64
C TYR A 117 -5.12 -2.57 5.53
N GLN A 118 -6.03 -1.81 4.96
CA GLN A 118 -6.87 -0.86 5.71
C GLN A 118 -7.94 -1.54 6.54
N PHE A 119 -8.62 -2.56 6.00
CA PHE A 119 -9.85 -3.08 6.59
C PHE A 119 -9.78 -4.53 7.08
N TYR A 120 -8.89 -5.35 6.55
CA TYR A 120 -8.87 -6.78 6.82
C TYR A 120 -7.62 -7.26 7.57
N SER A 121 -6.48 -6.67 7.26
CA SER A 121 -5.21 -7.02 7.89
C SER A 121 -5.16 -6.53 9.34
N ARG A 122 -4.78 -7.41 10.27
CA ARG A 122 -4.60 -7.08 11.68
C ARG A 122 -3.13 -6.90 12.02
N TRP A 123 -2.88 -6.11 13.05
CA TRP A 123 -1.56 -6.04 13.64
C TRP A 123 -1.30 -7.32 14.44
N SER A 124 -0.17 -7.95 14.21
CA SER A 124 0.33 -9.07 15.01
C SER A 124 1.48 -8.59 15.89
N ASP A 125 1.30 -8.67 17.20
CA ASP A 125 2.35 -8.32 18.17
C ASP A 125 3.52 -9.29 18.09
N GLU A 126 3.28 -10.55 17.73
CA GLU A 126 4.30 -11.59 17.58
C GLU A 126 5.22 -11.33 16.37
N LEU A 127 4.63 -10.85 15.28
CA LEU A 127 5.36 -10.56 14.04
C LEU A 127 5.88 -9.12 13.99
N GLY A 128 5.42 -8.23 14.89
CA GLY A 128 5.75 -6.80 14.89
C GLY A 128 5.32 -6.07 13.61
N ARG A 129 4.28 -6.57 12.93
CA ARG A 129 3.75 -6.02 11.67
C ARG A 129 2.29 -6.41 11.44
N ARG A 130 1.69 -5.83 10.42
CA ARG A 130 0.38 -6.29 9.94
C ARG A 130 0.50 -7.65 9.23
N GLU A 131 -0.57 -8.42 9.30
CA GLU A 131 -0.73 -9.69 8.60
C GLU A 131 -0.71 -9.50 7.08
N THR A 132 -0.16 -10.50 6.37
CA THR A 132 -0.31 -10.65 4.92
C THR A 132 -1.67 -11.28 4.59
N TRP A 133 -2.02 -11.32 3.29
CA TRP A 133 -3.26 -11.95 2.83
C TRP A 133 -3.37 -13.41 3.26
N GLU A 134 -2.31 -14.19 3.06
CA GLU A 134 -2.25 -15.59 3.48
C GLU A 134 -2.47 -15.74 4.99
N GLU A 135 -1.75 -14.96 5.80
CA GLU A 135 -1.82 -15.01 7.26
C GLU A 135 -3.22 -14.63 7.79
N ALA A 136 -3.87 -13.65 7.17
CA ALA A 136 -5.24 -13.28 7.52
C ALA A 136 -6.24 -14.40 7.23
N ILE A 137 -6.07 -15.10 6.09
CA ILE A 137 -6.88 -16.26 5.72
C ILE A 137 -6.61 -17.43 6.68
N ASP A 138 -5.34 -17.71 6.99
CA ASP A 138 -4.98 -18.78 7.92
C ASP A 138 -5.60 -18.56 9.30
N ARG A 139 -5.53 -17.34 9.84
CA ARG A 139 -6.20 -16.96 11.09
C ARG A 139 -7.72 -17.17 11.02
N PHE A 140 -8.35 -16.84 9.89
CA PHE A 140 -9.78 -17.09 9.68
C PHE A 140 -10.08 -18.59 9.64
N MET A 141 -9.32 -19.36 8.87
CA MET A 141 -9.52 -20.81 8.73
C MET A 141 -9.29 -21.55 10.06
N ASP A 142 -8.27 -21.18 10.82
CA ASP A 142 -7.98 -21.74 12.14
C ASP A 142 -9.16 -21.47 13.11
N PHE A 143 -9.69 -20.25 13.10
CA PHE A 143 -10.86 -19.91 13.90
C PHE A 143 -12.10 -20.71 13.46
N MET A 144 -12.33 -20.85 12.15
CA MET A 144 -13.46 -21.64 11.64
C MET A 144 -13.31 -23.12 12.00
N ARG A 145 -12.10 -23.68 11.92
CA ARG A 145 -11.80 -25.06 12.34
C ARG A 145 -12.05 -25.25 13.85
N GLU A 146 -11.66 -24.29 14.66
CA GLU A 146 -11.94 -24.29 16.11
C GLU A 146 -13.46 -24.34 16.41
N ARG A 147 -14.26 -23.59 15.65
CA ARG A 147 -15.70 -23.46 15.85
C ARG A 147 -16.51 -24.62 15.24
N LEU A 148 -16.10 -25.10 14.10
CA LEU A 148 -16.84 -26.14 13.35
C LEU A 148 -16.34 -27.56 13.67
N GLY A 149 -15.11 -27.70 14.13
CA GLY A 149 -14.51 -28.99 14.44
C GLY A 149 -14.55 -29.95 13.24
N ASN A 150 -15.11 -31.13 13.46
CA ASN A 150 -15.20 -32.20 12.47
C ASN A 150 -16.42 -32.11 11.55
N LYS A 151 -17.13 -30.97 11.50
CA LYS A 151 -18.27 -30.76 10.58
C LYS A 151 -17.83 -30.72 9.12
N LEU A 152 -16.59 -30.36 8.86
CA LEU A 152 -15.95 -30.40 7.54
C LEU A 152 -14.74 -31.32 7.60
N THR A 153 -14.42 -31.96 6.48
CA THR A 153 -13.21 -32.75 6.31
C THR A 153 -12.00 -31.82 6.08
N ASP A 154 -10.79 -32.34 6.29
CA ASP A 154 -9.56 -31.59 6.02
C ASP A 154 -9.48 -31.14 4.56
N LYS A 155 -10.00 -31.96 3.63
CA LYS A 155 -10.05 -31.63 2.21
C LYS A 155 -10.95 -30.40 1.96
N GLU A 156 -12.14 -30.39 2.54
CA GLU A 156 -13.08 -29.25 2.41
C GLU A 156 -12.51 -27.97 3.02
N TYR A 157 -11.84 -28.04 4.18
CA TYR A 157 -11.12 -26.89 4.74
C TYR A 157 -10.04 -26.38 3.81
N ALA A 158 -9.26 -27.26 3.15
CA ALA A 158 -8.25 -26.87 2.20
C ALA A 158 -8.83 -26.25 0.93
N GLU A 159 -9.94 -26.78 0.41
CA GLU A 159 -10.65 -26.25 -0.74
C GLU A 159 -11.20 -24.83 -0.45
N VAL A 160 -11.85 -24.63 0.70
CA VAL A 160 -12.36 -23.31 1.12
C VAL A 160 -11.20 -22.31 1.27
N ARG A 161 -10.12 -22.71 1.95
CA ARG A 161 -8.93 -21.88 2.08
C ARG A 161 -8.39 -21.44 0.72
N GLN A 162 -8.27 -22.37 -0.22
CA GLN A 162 -7.73 -22.08 -1.55
C GLN A 162 -8.66 -21.15 -2.35
N ALA A 163 -9.96 -21.36 -2.26
CA ALA A 163 -10.94 -20.49 -2.93
C ALA A 163 -10.90 -19.05 -2.39
N ILE A 164 -10.75 -18.87 -1.08
CA ILE A 164 -10.59 -17.55 -0.49
C ILE A 164 -9.24 -16.94 -0.90
N LEU A 165 -8.18 -17.73 -0.88
CA LEU A 165 -6.83 -17.27 -1.24
C LEU A 165 -6.78 -16.77 -2.68
N ASN A 166 -7.43 -17.47 -3.60
CA ASN A 166 -7.55 -17.08 -5.00
C ASN A 166 -8.54 -15.92 -5.22
N ARG A 167 -9.31 -15.55 -4.21
CA ARG A 167 -10.40 -14.55 -4.29
C ARG A 167 -11.60 -14.99 -5.13
N ASP A 168 -11.77 -16.30 -5.32
CA ASP A 168 -12.96 -16.87 -5.98
C ASP A 168 -14.20 -16.66 -5.11
N VAL A 169 -14.03 -16.66 -3.79
CA VAL A 169 -15.05 -16.37 -2.79
C VAL A 169 -14.49 -15.42 -1.72
N CYS A 170 -15.37 -14.63 -1.13
CA CYS A 170 -15.03 -13.75 -0.02
C CYS A 170 -15.91 -14.07 1.19
N PRO A 171 -15.35 -14.41 2.36
CA PRO A 171 -16.13 -14.57 3.58
C PRO A 171 -16.67 -13.22 4.07
N SER A 172 -17.54 -13.26 5.08
CA SER A 172 -17.99 -12.03 5.74
C SER A 172 -16.79 -11.15 6.13
N MET A 173 -16.86 -9.87 5.77
CA MET A 173 -15.83 -8.88 6.12
C MET A 173 -15.55 -8.90 7.63
N ARG A 174 -16.58 -8.97 8.45
CA ARG A 174 -16.46 -8.99 9.92
C ARG A 174 -15.80 -10.25 10.43
N LEU A 175 -16.13 -11.41 9.86
CA LEU A 175 -15.47 -12.65 10.22
C LEU A 175 -14.01 -12.66 9.78
N LEU A 176 -13.71 -12.25 8.55
CA LEU A 176 -12.32 -12.19 8.08
C LEU A 176 -11.48 -11.21 8.93
N TRP A 177 -12.05 -10.04 9.27
CA TRP A 177 -11.39 -9.06 10.12
C TRP A 177 -11.31 -9.49 11.59
N GLY A 178 -12.40 -10.03 12.18
CA GLY A 178 -12.57 -10.26 13.61
C GLY A 178 -12.17 -11.65 14.11
N SER A 179 -12.03 -12.64 13.22
CA SER A 179 -11.72 -14.02 13.59
C SER A 179 -10.51 -14.12 14.52
N GLY A 180 -10.59 -15.01 15.50
CA GLY A 180 -9.55 -15.20 16.50
C GLY A 180 -9.82 -14.40 17.77
N LYS A 181 -8.87 -13.57 18.21
CA LYS A 181 -8.91 -12.92 19.54
C LYS A 181 -10.18 -12.09 19.78
N ALA A 182 -10.61 -11.28 18.81
CA ALA A 182 -11.78 -10.42 18.98
C ALA A 182 -13.08 -11.23 19.07
N THR A 183 -13.27 -12.19 18.17
CA THR A 183 -14.49 -13.03 18.14
C THR A 183 -14.55 -14.03 19.30
N ARG A 184 -13.39 -14.44 19.85
CA ARG A 184 -13.37 -15.22 21.09
C ARG A 184 -13.78 -14.41 22.32
N ALA A 185 -13.55 -13.10 22.31
CA ALA A 185 -13.98 -12.21 23.40
C ALA A 185 -15.49 -11.95 23.35
N THR A 186 -16.06 -11.77 22.14
CA THR A 186 -17.51 -11.62 21.94
C THR A 186 -17.88 -11.99 20.51
N ASP A 187 -18.88 -12.88 20.36
CA ASP A 187 -19.38 -13.32 19.06
C ASP A 187 -20.10 -12.18 18.30
N VAL A 188 -20.50 -11.12 18.98
CA VAL A 188 -21.13 -9.94 18.36
C VAL A 188 -20.21 -9.30 17.30
N THR A 189 -18.90 -9.38 17.45
CA THR A 189 -17.94 -8.86 16.46
C THR A 189 -18.04 -9.54 15.09
N ALA A 190 -18.66 -10.73 15.02
CA ALA A 190 -18.87 -11.46 13.76
C ALA A 190 -20.00 -10.90 12.90
N TYR A 191 -20.88 -10.07 13.48
CA TYR A 191 -22.07 -9.55 12.82
C TYR A 191 -21.85 -8.12 12.32
N ASN A 192 -22.32 -7.86 11.10
CA ASN A 192 -22.26 -6.51 10.51
C ASN A 192 -23.37 -5.61 11.05
N CYS A 193 -24.58 -6.14 11.16
CA CYS A 193 -25.77 -5.39 11.51
C CYS A 193 -26.64 -6.16 12.50
N ALA A 194 -27.35 -5.41 13.33
CA ALA A 194 -28.38 -5.90 14.22
C ALA A 194 -29.58 -4.96 14.18
N TYR A 195 -30.73 -5.43 14.59
CA TYR A 195 -31.97 -4.64 14.74
C TYR A 195 -32.65 -4.97 16.05
N ILE A 196 -33.23 -3.97 16.71
CA ILE A 196 -34.06 -4.13 17.90
C ILE A 196 -35.18 -3.08 17.91
N ALA A 197 -36.35 -3.48 18.38
CA ALA A 197 -37.44 -2.57 18.74
C ALA A 197 -37.39 -2.31 20.25
N PRO A 198 -36.79 -1.18 20.71
CA PRO A 198 -36.60 -0.92 22.14
C PRO A 198 -37.93 -0.63 22.82
N THR A 199 -38.21 -1.34 23.92
CA THR A 199 -39.40 -1.18 24.78
C THR A 199 -39.04 -0.70 26.17
N SER A 200 -37.73 -0.72 26.52
CA SER A 200 -37.23 -0.38 27.83
C SER A 200 -35.87 0.35 27.76
N TRP A 201 -35.47 1.00 28.86
CA TRP A 201 -34.16 1.57 29.00
C TRP A 201 -33.01 0.55 28.90
N ARG A 202 -33.29 -0.69 29.26
CA ARG A 202 -32.31 -1.79 29.13
C ARG A 202 -31.97 -2.04 27.67
N ASP A 203 -32.95 -2.00 26.77
CA ASP A 203 -32.77 -2.23 25.35
C ASP A 203 -31.82 -1.17 24.71
N LEU A 204 -31.88 0.06 25.23
CA LEU A 204 -30.92 1.12 24.82
C LEU A 204 -29.48 0.78 25.23
N SER A 205 -29.29 0.19 26.40
CA SER A 205 -27.99 -0.28 26.85
C SER A 205 -27.48 -1.43 25.97
N GLU A 206 -28.35 -2.33 25.54
CA GLU A 206 -27.99 -3.41 24.59
C GLU A 206 -27.64 -2.87 23.22
N ILE A 207 -28.37 -1.88 22.70
CA ILE A 207 -28.02 -1.16 21.46
C ILE A 207 -26.60 -0.56 21.54
N MET A 208 -26.33 0.12 22.65
CA MET A 208 -25.00 0.72 22.87
C MET A 208 -23.89 -0.33 22.94
N TYR A 209 -24.13 -1.43 23.67
CA TYR A 209 -23.16 -2.53 23.78
C TYR A 209 -22.85 -3.15 22.42
N VAL A 210 -23.87 -3.49 21.64
CA VAL A 210 -23.72 -4.09 20.31
C VAL A 210 -23.02 -3.13 19.36
N SER A 211 -23.33 -1.82 19.41
CA SER A 211 -22.64 -0.78 18.64
C SER A 211 -21.17 -0.66 19.03
N MET A 212 -20.84 -0.71 20.34
CA MET A 212 -19.46 -0.70 20.81
C MET A 212 -18.67 -1.93 20.37
N CYS A 213 -19.32 -3.08 20.18
CA CYS A 213 -18.71 -4.27 19.58
C CYS A 213 -18.52 -4.14 18.06
N GLY A 214 -18.94 -3.01 17.47
CA GLY A 214 -18.73 -2.66 16.07
C GLY A 214 -19.82 -3.08 15.10
N ALA A 215 -20.95 -3.65 15.55
CA ALA A 215 -22.11 -3.90 14.72
C ALA A 215 -22.95 -2.62 14.53
N GLY A 216 -23.44 -2.39 13.33
CA GLY A 216 -24.41 -1.32 13.06
C GLY A 216 -25.78 -1.71 13.61
N VAL A 217 -26.33 -0.97 14.58
CA VAL A 217 -27.62 -1.28 15.17
C VAL A 217 -28.69 -0.34 14.64
N GLY A 218 -29.62 -0.91 13.87
CA GLY A 218 -30.87 -0.23 13.52
C GLY A 218 -31.89 -0.40 14.64
N PHE A 219 -32.67 0.63 14.93
CA PHE A 219 -33.81 0.53 15.84
C PHE A 219 -34.95 1.43 15.38
N ALA A 220 -36.15 1.02 15.72
CA ALA A 220 -37.34 1.84 15.53
C ALA A 220 -38.18 1.81 16.82
N VAL A 221 -38.68 2.95 17.22
CA VAL A 221 -39.63 3.07 18.33
C VAL A 221 -41.03 2.88 17.72
N GLU A 222 -41.55 1.69 17.89
CA GLU A 222 -42.90 1.36 17.41
C GLU A 222 -43.88 1.45 18.59
N PRO A 223 -45.11 2.00 18.39
CA PRO A 223 -46.12 1.94 19.44
C PRO A 223 -46.47 0.48 19.69
N LEU A 224 -46.42 0.08 20.95
CA LEU A 224 -46.94 -1.20 21.36
C LEU A 224 -48.47 -1.19 21.10
N VAL A 225 -48.92 -2.00 20.15
CA VAL A 225 -50.31 -2.20 19.85
C VAL A 225 -50.91 -3.18 20.88
#